data_c6d7e62119eee03cba1ca65b508ded2e
#
_entry.id   c6d7e62119eee03cba1ca65b508ded2e
#
_cell.length_a   1.000
_cell.length_b   1.000
_cell.length_c   1.000
_cell.angle_alpha   90.00
_cell.angle_beta   90.00
_cell.angle_gamma   90.00
#
_symmetry.space_group_name_H-M   'P 1'
#
loop_
_entity.id
_entity.type
_entity.pdbx_description
1 polymer ?
#
loop_
_entity_poly.entity_id
_entity_poly.type
_entity_poly.pdbx_seq_one_letter_code
_entity_poly.pdbx_strand_id
1 'polypeptide(L)'
;MLVNVTVENLAACKKLLRIEVEVQKVDETFDTTTGEYQRQVRLPGFRPGKAPRDLVSRNFAKDIEDEVKRRLISDAYRRALDEQKLRVIGYPDIEEIAFGRGQALQFAATIETAPEFELPEYKGLPVKIETRSVSEPDVERALNLLGEQRATYTDVARPVQSGDFVVVHYTGTCDGQPLTAIAPTARGDRKSVV
;
A
#
# COMPACT_ATOMS: atom_id res chain seq x y z
N MET A 1 -11.78 4.71 28.53
CA MET A 1 -11.51 5.51 27.34
C MET A 1 -12.75 5.41 26.50
N LEU A 2 -13.56 6.45 26.46
CA LEU A 2 -14.78 6.47 25.67
C LEU A 2 -14.38 6.76 24.22
N VAL A 3 -14.42 5.73 23.40
CA VAL A 3 -14.34 5.85 21.94
C VAL A 3 -15.75 5.57 21.46
N ASN A 4 -16.38 6.56 20.86
CA ASN A 4 -17.69 6.34 20.23
C ASN A 4 -17.45 5.75 18.84
N VAL A 5 -18.00 4.56 18.59
CA VAL A 5 -17.87 3.87 17.31
C VAL A 5 -19.24 3.65 16.71
N THR A 6 -19.45 4.18 15.53
CA THR A 6 -20.65 3.91 14.72
C THR A 6 -20.23 3.08 13.51
N VAL A 7 -20.93 1.97 13.27
CA VAL A 7 -20.66 1.05 12.16
C VAL A 7 -21.79 1.16 11.15
N GLU A 8 -21.45 1.51 9.92
CA GLU A 8 -22.37 1.53 8.77
C GLU A 8 -21.97 0.44 7.77
N ASN A 9 -22.93 -0.35 7.31
CA ASN A 9 -22.67 -1.36 6.27
C ASN A 9 -22.83 -0.71 4.89
N LEU A 10 -21.74 -0.59 4.14
CA LEU A 10 -21.76 -0.07 2.77
C LEU A 10 -22.08 -1.18 1.75
N ALA A 11 -21.55 -2.38 1.99
CA ALA A 11 -21.77 -3.57 1.16
C ALA A 11 -21.62 -4.84 2.01
N ALA A 12 -21.85 -6.02 1.43
CA ALA A 12 -21.77 -7.31 2.14
C ALA A 12 -20.45 -7.54 2.89
N CYS A 13 -19.32 -7.07 2.31
CA CYS A 13 -17.98 -7.21 2.90
C CYS A 13 -17.30 -5.85 3.13
N LYS A 14 -18.02 -4.72 3.03
CA LYS A 14 -17.45 -3.38 3.18
C LYS A 14 -18.23 -2.60 4.21
N LYS A 15 -17.52 -2.12 5.24
CA LYS A 15 -18.10 -1.36 6.36
C LYS A 15 -17.38 -0.04 6.53
N LEU A 16 -18.13 0.98 6.95
CA LEU A 16 -17.59 2.27 7.35
C LEU A 16 -17.68 2.38 8.87
N LEU A 17 -16.56 2.63 9.48
CA LEU A 17 -16.43 2.92 10.92
C LEU A 17 -16.26 4.42 11.10
N ARG A 18 -17.18 5.07 11.80
CA ARG A 18 -16.99 6.45 12.26
C ARG A 18 -16.54 6.40 13.71
N ILE A 19 -15.36 6.94 13.97
CA ILE A 19 -14.69 6.84 15.26
C ILE A 19 -14.47 8.25 15.80
N GLU A 20 -14.88 8.47 17.04
CA GLU A 20 -14.67 9.72 17.76
C GLU A 20 -13.89 9.45 19.05
N VAL A 21 -12.80 10.20 19.24
CA VAL A 21 -11.97 10.16 20.44
C VAL A 21 -12.18 11.44 21.23
N GLU A 22 -12.45 11.31 22.52
CA GLU A 22 -12.70 12.43 23.41
C GLU A 22 -11.53 13.41 23.50
N VAL A 23 -11.86 14.71 23.67
CA VAL A 23 -10.90 15.82 23.83
C VAL A 23 -9.85 15.55 24.89
N GLN A 24 -10.29 15.04 26.06
CA GLN A 24 -9.36 14.76 27.16
C GLN A 24 -8.23 13.82 26.75
N LYS A 25 -8.56 12.78 25.95
CA LYS A 25 -7.56 11.83 25.49
C LYS A 25 -6.63 12.41 24.44
N VAL A 26 -7.17 13.28 23.59
CA VAL A 26 -6.36 14.02 22.60
C VAL A 26 -5.34 14.88 23.34
N ASP A 27 -5.78 15.67 24.33
CA ASP A 27 -4.89 16.57 25.09
C ASP A 27 -3.86 15.81 25.91
N GLU A 28 -4.23 14.70 26.61
CA GLU A 28 -3.29 13.83 27.30
C GLU A 28 -2.21 13.27 26.36
N THR A 29 -2.58 12.89 25.13
CA THR A 29 -1.64 12.34 24.17
C THR A 29 -0.70 13.43 23.65
N PHE A 30 -1.22 14.66 23.44
CA PHE A 30 -0.38 15.82 23.12
C PHE A 30 0.65 16.11 24.21
N ASP A 31 0.22 16.11 25.45
CA ASP A 31 1.13 16.38 26.59
C ASP A 31 2.19 15.29 26.77
N THR A 32 1.79 14.04 26.58
CA THR A 32 2.72 12.90 26.64
C THR A 32 3.74 12.97 25.51
N THR A 33 3.28 13.15 24.27
CA THR A 33 4.14 13.22 23.10
C THR A 33 5.08 14.43 23.16
N THR A 34 4.58 15.59 23.59
CA THR A 34 5.43 16.77 23.81
C THR A 34 6.52 16.50 24.84
N GLY A 35 6.21 15.77 25.91
CA GLY A 35 7.19 15.35 26.93
C GLY A 35 8.22 14.36 26.40
N GLU A 36 7.86 13.47 25.49
CA GLU A 36 8.77 12.55 24.80
C GLU A 36 9.70 13.32 23.87
N TYR A 37 9.16 14.23 23.05
CA TYR A 37 9.96 15.10 22.19
C TYR A 37 10.94 15.94 23.01
N GLN A 38 10.52 16.52 24.13
CA GLN A 38 11.40 17.28 25.02
C GLN A 38 12.63 16.49 25.45
N ARG A 39 12.48 15.18 25.68
CA ARG A 39 13.59 14.31 26.12
C ARG A 39 14.55 13.96 24.99
N GLN A 40 14.05 13.84 23.77
CA GLN A 40 14.80 13.33 22.63
C GLN A 40 15.44 14.43 21.79
N VAL A 41 14.80 15.60 21.71
CA VAL A 41 15.20 16.67 20.79
C VAL A 41 16.37 17.46 21.36
N ARG A 42 17.31 17.80 20.47
CA ARG A 42 18.43 18.71 20.75
C ARG A 42 18.11 20.09 20.21
N LEU A 43 17.89 21.04 21.09
CA LEU A 43 17.70 22.44 20.73
C LEU A 43 19.00 23.22 21.00
N PRO A 44 19.44 24.10 20.08
CA PRO A 44 20.59 24.97 20.32
C PRO A 44 20.42 25.78 21.59
N GLY A 45 21.45 25.80 22.44
CA GLY A 45 21.43 26.53 23.71
C GLY A 45 20.84 25.77 24.91
N PHE A 46 20.33 24.55 24.69
CA PHE A 46 19.79 23.72 25.78
C PHE A 46 20.44 22.33 25.84
N ARG A 47 20.66 21.86 27.07
CA ARG A 47 21.06 20.46 27.27
C ARG A 47 19.89 19.55 26.90
N PRO A 48 20.13 18.37 26.24
CA PRO A 48 19.08 17.42 25.90
C PRO A 48 18.15 17.14 27.09
N GLY A 49 16.84 17.21 26.88
CA GLY A 49 15.83 17.02 27.89
C GLY A 49 15.55 18.21 28.84
N LYS A 50 16.25 19.33 28.69
CA LYS A 50 16.07 20.53 29.54
C LYS A 50 15.51 21.75 28.82
N ALA A 51 15.14 21.61 27.56
CA ALA A 51 14.44 22.66 26.83
C ALA A 51 13.05 22.92 27.41
N PRO A 52 12.58 24.18 27.48
CA PRO A 52 11.21 24.50 27.91
C PRO A 52 10.19 23.84 26.98
N ARG A 53 9.10 23.29 27.56
CA ARG A 53 8.04 22.63 26.79
C ARG A 53 7.44 23.52 25.71
N ASP A 54 7.23 24.82 25.99
CA ASP A 54 6.67 25.77 25.07
C ASP A 54 7.54 25.99 23.82
N LEU A 55 8.86 25.96 24.00
CA LEU A 55 9.81 26.05 22.89
C LEU A 55 9.80 24.78 22.03
N VAL A 56 9.71 23.62 22.65
CA VAL A 56 9.61 22.33 21.94
C VAL A 56 8.30 22.27 21.17
N SER A 57 7.17 22.60 21.79
CA SER A 57 5.86 22.56 21.15
C SER A 57 5.75 23.54 19.98
N ARG A 58 6.41 24.72 20.03
CA ARG A 58 6.43 25.67 18.92
C ARG A 58 7.31 25.22 17.76
N ASN A 59 8.52 24.73 18.06
CA ASN A 59 9.48 24.35 17.03
C ASN A 59 9.12 23.04 16.32
N PHE A 60 8.44 22.13 17.02
CA PHE A 60 8.05 20.81 16.53
C PHE A 60 6.54 20.62 16.51
N ALA A 61 5.79 21.72 16.38
CA ALA A 61 4.34 21.68 16.41
C ALA A 61 3.75 20.67 15.43
N LYS A 62 4.18 20.73 14.18
CA LYS A 62 3.72 19.85 13.12
C LYS A 62 4.11 18.39 13.36
N ASP A 63 5.34 18.13 13.74
CA ASP A 63 5.84 16.77 13.98
C ASP A 63 5.11 16.11 15.16
N ILE A 64 4.85 16.88 16.23
CA ILE A 64 4.08 16.44 17.39
C ILE A 64 2.63 16.16 17.00
N GLU A 65 2.02 17.04 16.22
CA GLU A 65 0.66 16.89 15.73
C GLU A 65 0.50 15.63 14.88
N ASP A 66 1.40 15.40 13.92
CA ASP A 66 1.42 14.23 13.05
C ASP A 66 1.61 12.93 13.85
N GLU A 67 2.47 12.94 14.88
CA GLU A 67 2.71 11.77 15.72
C GLU A 67 1.52 11.48 16.64
N VAL A 68 0.93 12.51 17.27
CA VAL A 68 -0.28 12.38 18.11
C VAL A 68 -1.43 11.82 17.30
N LYS A 69 -1.66 12.37 16.12
CA LYS A 69 -2.67 11.91 15.17
C LYS A 69 -2.50 10.44 14.84
N ARG A 70 -1.30 10.04 14.45
CA ARG A 70 -0.97 8.66 14.09
C ARG A 70 -1.22 7.69 15.23
N ARG A 71 -0.80 8.04 16.45
CA ARG A 71 -1.01 7.23 17.66
C ARG A 71 -2.50 7.09 17.98
N LEU A 72 -3.22 8.21 18.02
CA LEU A 72 -4.65 8.19 18.36
C LEU A 72 -5.47 7.40 17.35
N ILE A 73 -5.22 7.59 16.05
CA ILE A 73 -5.92 6.83 14.99
C ILE A 73 -5.62 5.32 15.16
N SER A 74 -4.35 4.94 15.33
CA SER A 74 -3.97 3.54 15.49
C SER A 74 -4.62 2.89 16.70
N ASP A 75 -4.61 3.57 17.86
CA ASP A 75 -5.15 3.04 19.10
C ASP A 75 -6.67 2.97 19.09
N ALA A 76 -7.33 4.02 18.58
CA ALA A 76 -8.78 4.08 18.50
C ALA A 76 -9.32 3.06 17.48
N TYR A 77 -8.66 2.91 16.34
CA TYR A 77 -9.02 1.91 15.33
C TYR A 77 -8.93 0.48 15.87
N ARG A 78 -7.80 0.11 16.52
CA ARG A 78 -7.66 -1.21 17.13
C ARG A 78 -8.77 -1.52 18.12
N ARG A 79 -9.08 -0.57 18.99
CA ARG A 79 -10.16 -0.73 19.99
C ARG A 79 -11.51 -0.87 19.34
N ALA A 80 -11.79 -0.08 18.31
CA ALA A 80 -13.04 -0.18 17.55
C ALA A 80 -13.22 -1.57 16.94
N LEU A 81 -12.16 -2.16 16.40
CA LEU A 81 -12.20 -3.53 15.87
C LEU A 81 -12.42 -4.58 16.96
N ASP A 82 -11.73 -4.44 18.10
CA ASP A 82 -11.85 -5.37 19.21
C ASP A 82 -13.25 -5.33 19.84
N GLU A 83 -13.81 -4.14 20.08
CA GLU A 83 -15.15 -3.95 20.63
C GLU A 83 -16.24 -4.47 19.70
N GLN A 84 -16.10 -4.22 18.39
CA GLN A 84 -17.06 -4.67 17.39
C GLN A 84 -16.80 -6.11 16.90
N LYS A 85 -15.72 -6.76 17.38
CA LYS A 85 -15.31 -8.12 16.98
C LYS A 85 -15.22 -8.31 15.46
N LEU A 86 -14.74 -7.29 14.75
CA LEU A 86 -14.66 -7.29 13.30
C LEU A 86 -13.36 -7.96 12.83
N ARG A 87 -13.48 -8.88 11.89
CA ARG A 87 -12.34 -9.50 11.18
C ARG A 87 -12.08 -8.75 9.89
N VAL A 88 -11.07 -7.89 9.91
CA VAL A 88 -10.70 -7.06 8.76
C VAL A 88 -9.69 -7.81 7.89
N ILE A 89 -9.87 -7.69 6.58
CA ILE A 89 -8.97 -8.19 5.54
C ILE A 89 -8.36 -6.98 4.84
N GLY A 90 -7.06 -6.82 4.92
CA GLY A 90 -6.38 -5.70 4.28
C GLY A 90 -6.20 -4.47 5.18
N TYR A 91 -5.82 -3.35 4.56
CA TYR A 91 -5.58 -2.09 5.25
C TYR A 91 -6.83 -1.21 5.18
N PRO A 92 -7.16 -0.48 6.27
CA PRO A 92 -8.26 0.46 6.25
C PRO A 92 -7.94 1.66 5.36
N ASP A 93 -8.94 2.18 4.67
CA ASP A 93 -8.88 3.50 4.06
C ASP A 93 -9.40 4.51 5.08
N ILE A 94 -8.51 5.42 5.53
CA ILE A 94 -8.78 6.34 6.64
C ILE A 94 -8.94 7.75 6.09
N GLU A 95 -10.12 8.32 6.31
CA GLU A 95 -10.44 9.71 6.03
C GLU A 95 -10.55 10.49 7.35
N GLU A 96 -9.75 11.55 7.49
CA GLU A 96 -9.81 12.44 8.63
C GLU A 96 -10.92 13.47 8.44
N ILE A 97 -11.73 13.65 9.48
CA ILE A 97 -12.82 14.62 9.48
C ILE A 97 -12.46 15.86 10.30
N ALA A 98 -11.92 15.67 11.50
CA ALA A 98 -11.51 16.76 12.37
C ALA A 98 -10.40 16.31 13.32
N PHE A 99 -9.36 17.14 13.48
CA PHE A 99 -8.28 16.94 14.43
C PHE A 99 -7.69 18.28 14.88
N GLY A 100 -7.36 18.38 16.16
CA GLY A 100 -6.71 19.56 16.73
C GLY A 100 -6.60 19.48 18.24
N ARG A 101 -5.71 20.29 18.81
CA ARG A 101 -5.60 20.41 20.27
C ARG A 101 -6.86 21.09 20.84
N GLY A 102 -7.43 20.53 21.89
CA GLY A 102 -8.69 21.00 22.48
C GLY A 102 -9.94 20.63 21.67
N GLN A 103 -9.79 19.73 20.69
CA GLN A 103 -10.91 19.20 19.89
C GLN A 103 -10.92 17.68 19.95
N ALA A 104 -12.10 17.08 19.80
CA ALA A 104 -12.23 15.64 19.64
C ALA A 104 -11.64 15.23 18.28
N LEU A 105 -10.92 14.09 18.23
CA LEU A 105 -10.51 13.52 16.97
C LEU A 105 -11.69 12.74 16.37
N GLN A 106 -12.09 13.10 15.17
CA GLN A 106 -13.10 12.38 14.40
C GLN A 106 -12.50 11.91 13.08
N PHE A 107 -12.63 10.62 12.80
CA PHE A 107 -12.22 10.05 11.54
C PHE A 107 -13.14 8.92 11.11
N ALA A 108 -13.16 8.67 9.81
CA ALA A 108 -13.87 7.58 9.20
C ALA A 108 -12.85 6.54 8.67
N ALA A 109 -13.09 5.28 8.92
CA ALA A 109 -12.30 4.19 8.41
C ALA A 109 -13.17 3.25 7.56
N THR A 110 -12.89 3.16 6.28
CA THR A 110 -13.51 2.17 5.41
C THR A 110 -12.71 0.88 5.48
N ILE A 111 -13.38 -0.21 5.86
CA ILE A 111 -12.75 -1.52 6.05
C ILE A 111 -13.42 -2.58 5.19
N GLU A 112 -12.64 -3.57 4.81
CA GLU A 112 -13.13 -4.80 4.19
C GLU A 112 -13.13 -5.92 5.23
N THR A 113 -14.28 -6.57 5.40
CA THR A 113 -14.44 -7.66 6.36
C THR A 113 -14.61 -9.00 5.64
N ALA A 114 -14.20 -10.09 6.33
CA ALA A 114 -14.46 -11.43 5.82
C ALA A 114 -15.98 -11.64 5.65
N PRO A 115 -16.42 -12.30 4.57
CA PRO A 115 -17.82 -12.65 4.41
C PRO A 115 -18.24 -13.66 5.48
N GLU A 116 -19.42 -13.46 6.04
CA GLU A 116 -20.06 -14.45 6.91
C GLU A 116 -20.99 -15.30 6.05
N PHE A 117 -20.72 -16.59 5.96
CA PHE A 117 -21.55 -17.54 5.24
C PHE A 117 -21.61 -18.89 5.96
N GLU A 118 -22.71 -19.57 5.83
CA GLU A 118 -22.83 -20.94 6.28
C GLU A 118 -22.17 -21.86 5.25
N LEU A 119 -21.28 -22.74 5.72
CA LEU A 119 -20.65 -23.73 4.86
C LEU A 119 -21.69 -24.76 4.41
N PRO A 120 -21.95 -24.91 3.10
CA PRO A 120 -22.77 -25.97 2.61
C PRO A 120 -22.11 -27.32 2.88
N GLU A 121 -22.86 -28.40 2.71
CA GLU A 121 -22.31 -29.75 2.82
C GLU A 121 -21.26 -29.98 1.74
N TYR A 122 -19.97 -29.99 2.15
CA TYR A 122 -18.81 -30.09 1.25
C TYR A 122 -18.20 -31.49 1.23
N LYS A 123 -18.72 -32.42 2.10
CA LYS A 123 -18.26 -33.79 2.13
C LYS A 123 -19.04 -34.63 1.11
N GLY A 124 -18.31 -35.43 0.35
CA GLY A 124 -18.94 -36.33 -0.64
C GLY A 124 -19.28 -35.66 -1.99
N LEU A 125 -18.74 -34.45 -2.26
CA LEU A 125 -18.91 -33.84 -3.57
C LEU A 125 -18.26 -34.70 -4.66
N PRO A 126 -18.98 -34.99 -5.77
CA PRO A 126 -18.40 -35.74 -6.88
C PRO A 126 -17.38 -34.88 -7.61
N VAL A 127 -16.12 -35.24 -7.52
CA VAL A 127 -15.02 -34.57 -8.21
C VAL A 127 -14.60 -35.41 -9.41
N LYS A 128 -14.65 -34.84 -10.62
CA LYS A 128 -14.04 -35.43 -11.80
C LYS A 128 -12.59 -34.98 -11.88
N ILE A 129 -11.68 -35.90 -11.72
CA ILE A 129 -10.25 -35.65 -11.93
C ILE A 129 -9.92 -36.04 -13.37
N GLU A 130 -9.56 -35.06 -14.19
CA GLU A 130 -9.02 -35.33 -15.51
C GLU A 130 -7.58 -35.84 -15.37
N THR A 131 -7.37 -37.10 -15.67
CA THR A 131 -6.02 -37.66 -15.77
C THR A 131 -5.41 -37.20 -17.10
N ARG A 132 -4.48 -36.26 -17.03
CA ARG A 132 -3.70 -35.88 -18.21
C ARG A 132 -2.58 -36.89 -18.42
N SER A 133 -2.62 -37.60 -19.52
CA SER A 133 -1.48 -38.39 -19.99
C SER A 133 -0.60 -37.49 -20.87
N VAL A 134 0.70 -37.57 -20.68
CA VAL A 134 1.66 -36.87 -21.54
C VAL A 134 1.62 -37.53 -22.92
N SER A 135 1.33 -36.74 -23.95
CA SER A 135 1.32 -37.19 -25.33
C SER A 135 2.63 -36.83 -26.06
N GLU A 136 2.93 -37.53 -27.16
CA GLU A 136 4.11 -37.19 -27.98
C GLU A 136 4.16 -35.72 -28.41
N PRO A 137 3.05 -35.08 -28.83
CA PRO A 137 3.05 -33.64 -29.11
C PRO A 137 3.40 -32.75 -27.90
N ASP A 138 3.14 -33.18 -26.68
CA ASP A 138 3.50 -32.43 -25.47
C ASP A 138 5.01 -32.51 -25.23
N VAL A 139 5.60 -33.65 -25.52
CA VAL A 139 7.07 -33.86 -25.44
C VAL A 139 7.81 -33.02 -26.50
N GLU A 140 7.31 -33.02 -27.75
CA GLU A 140 7.87 -32.20 -28.82
C GLU A 140 7.77 -30.71 -28.50
N ARG A 141 6.63 -30.26 -27.95
CA ARG A 141 6.44 -28.87 -27.53
C ARG A 141 7.41 -28.46 -26.43
N ALA A 142 7.64 -29.33 -25.46
CA ALA A 142 8.60 -29.11 -24.39
C ALA A 142 10.06 -29.08 -24.91
N LEU A 143 10.40 -29.94 -25.84
CA LEU A 143 11.72 -29.96 -26.49
C LEU A 143 11.96 -28.69 -27.31
N ASN A 144 10.98 -28.22 -28.07
CA ASN A 144 11.06 -26.99 -28.84
C ASN A 144 11.27 -25.79 -27.92
N LEU A 145 10.50 -25.70 -26.82
CA LEU A 145 10.65 -24.64 -25.83
C LEU A 145 12.04 -24.63 -25.21
N LEU A 146 12.58 -25.80 -24.85
CA LEU A 146 13.94 -25.92 -24.35
C LEU A 146 14.99 -25.54 -25.40
N GLY A 147 14.75 -25.88 -26.67
CA GLY A 147 15.60 -25.48 -27.79
C GLY A 147 15.65 -23.97 -27.95
N GLU A 148 14.49 -23.31 -27.92
CA GLU A 148 14.38 -21.83 -27.98
C GLU A 148 15.10 -21.15 -26.80
N GLN A 149 14.94 -21.67 -25.58
CA GLN A 149 15.62 -21.13 -24.38
C GLN A 149 17.15 -21.26 -24.44
N ARG A 150 17.66 -22.24 -25.20
CA ARG A 150 19.10 -22.52 -25.36
C ARG A 150 19.64 -22.03 -26.70
N ALA A 151 18.83 -21.38 -27.51
CA ALA A 151 19.24 -20.86 -28.81
C ALA A 151 20.32 -19.78 -28.65
N THR A 152 21.33 -19.89 -29.52
CA THR A 152 22.37 -18.89 -29.69
C THR A 152 22.11 -18.13 -30.98
N TYR A 153 22.14 -16.82 -30.92
CA TYR A 153 21.90 -15.96 -32.06
C TYR A 153 23.21 -15.57 -32.72
N THR A 154 23.26 -15.67 -34.05
CA THR A 154 24.41 -15.24 -34.86
C THR A 154 23.99 -14.21 -35.85
N ASP A 155 24.83 -13.21 -36.08
CA ASP A 155 24.56 -12.16 -37.08
C ASP A 155 24.52 -12.76 -38.47
N VAL A 156 23.49 -12.42 -39.25
CA VAL A 156 23.32 -12.88 -40.62
C VAL A 156 23.19 -11.70 -41.61
N ALA A 157 23.92 -11.76 -42.69
CA ALA A 157 23.92 -10.70 -43.73
C ALA A 157 22.88 -10.99 -44.83
N ARG A 158 21.60 -11.10 -44.47
CA ARG A 158 20.47 -11.26 -45.41
C ARG A 158 19.29 -10.41 -44.99
N PRO A 159 18.31 -10.16 -45.86
CA PRO A 159 17.05 -9.52 -45.46
C PRO A 159 16.37 -10.28 -44.33
N VAL A 160 15.72 -9.52 -43.44
CA VAL A 160 15.00 -10.05 -42.28
C VAL A 160 13.85 -10.96 -42.72
N GLN A 161 13.70 -12.10 -42.10
CA GLN A 161 12.64 -13.06 -42.30
C GLN A 161 11.82 -13.25 -41.03
N SER A 162 10.61 -13.78 -41.17
CA SER A 162 9.76 -14.11 -40.03
C SER A 162 10.48 -15.14 -39.13
N GLY A 163 10.59 -14.85 -37.84
CA GLY A 163 11.32 -15.68 -36.85
C GLY A 163 12.75 -15.21 -36.56
N ASP A 164 13.25 -14.16 -37.24
CA ASP A 164 14.55 -13.57 -36.93
C ASP A 164 14.46 -12.56 -35.79
N PHE A 165 15.50 -12.51 -34.97
CA PHE A 165 15.66 -11.44 -33.97
C PHE A 165 16.35 -10.24 -34.58
N VAL A 166 15.74 -9.06 -34.45
CA VAL A 166 16.28 -7.83 -35.01
C VAL A 166 16.62 -6.84 -33.89
N VAL A 167 17.83 -6.32 -33.92
CA VAL A 167 18.21 -5.20 -33.03
C VAL A 167 17.98 -3.90 -33.78
N VAL A 168 17.05 -3.10 -33.30
CA VAL A 168 16.69 -1.82 -33.93
C VAL A 168 17.00 -0.66 -33.00
N HIS A 169 17.48 0.44 -33.58
CA HIS A 169 17.54 1.74 -32.91
C HIS A 169 16.35 2.58 -33.40
N TYR A 170 15.58 3.09 -32.47
CA TYR A 170 14.46 3.96 -32.84
C TYR A 170 14.55 5.30 -32.08
N THR A 171 14.10 6.35 -32.74
CA THR A 171 13.93 7.68 -32.15
C THR A 171 12.47 8.06 -32.22
N GLY A 172 11.93 8.51 -31.09
CA GLY A 172 10.55 9.00 -31.03
C GLY A 172 10.51 10.52 -31.01
N THR A 173 9.54 11.08 -31.70
CA THR A 173 9.23 12.52 -31.64
C THR A 173 7.77 12.69 -31.23
N CYS A 174 7.48 13.69 -30.41
CA CYS A 174 6.14 14.13 -30.04
C CYS A 174 6.02 15.61 -30.43
N ASP A 175 5.04 15.94 -31.25
CA ASP A 175 4.82 17.29 -31.77
C ASP A 175 6.09 17.93 -32.40
N GLY A 176 6.88 17.12 -33.11
CA GLY A 176 8.10 17.56 -33.78
C GLY A 176 9.32 17.72 -32.87
N GLN A 177 9.19 17.49 -31.56
CA GLN A 177 10.30 17.52 -30.62
C GLN A 177 10.75 16.08 -30.25
N PRO A 178 12.06 15.80 -30.14
CA PRO A 178 12.55 14.50 -29.74
C PRO A 178 12.12 14.17 -28.30
N LEU A 179 11.70 12.92 -28.05
CA LEU A 179 11.26 12.48 -26.72
C LEU A 179 12.31 12.70 -25.62
N THR A 180 13.59 12.66 -25.96
CA THR A 180 14.70 12.94 -25.03
C THR A 180 14.74 14.39 -24.57
N ALA A 181 14.17 15.33 -25.31
CA ALA A 181 14.06 16.74 -24.91
C ALA A 181 12.86 16.95 -23.94
N ILE A 182 11.78 16.19 -24.11
CA ILE A 182 10.58 16.27 -23.28
C ILE A 182 10.77 15.49 -21.97
N ALA A 183 11.40 14.32 -22.03
CA ALA A 183 11.69 13.47 -20.90
C ALA A 183 13.16 13.03 -20.91
N PRO A 184 14.08 13.80 -20.28
CA PRO A 184 15.53 13.52 -20.29
C PRO A 184 15.91 12.16 -19.67
N THR A 185 15.03 11.57 -18.87
CA THR A 185 15.19 10.25 -18.26
C THR A 185 14.71 9.10 -19.16
N ALA A 186 14.02 9.39 -20.26
CA ALA A 186 13.60 8.37 -21.22
C ALA A 186 14.83 7.82 -21.94
N ARG A 187 15.31 6.67 -21.52
CA ARG A 187 16.35 5.91 -22.23
C ARG A 187 15.70 5.26 -23.45
N GLY A 188 16.29 5.47 -24.62
CA GLY A 188 15.95 4.71 -25.81
C GLY A 188 16.03 3.21 -25.47
N ASP A 189 14.90 2.52 -25.52
CA ASP A 189 14.82 1.12 -25.19
C ASP A 189 15.35 0.30 -26.37
N ARG A 190 16.26 -0.65 -26.10
CA ARG A 190 16.63 -1.65 -27.09
C ARG A 190 15.57 -2.74 -27.03
N LYS A 191 14.62 -2.73 -27.95
CA LYS A 191 13.74 -3.87 -28.13
C LYS A 191 14.29 -4.80 -29.19
N SER A 192 14.52 -6.06 -28.82
CA SER A 192 14.57 -7.16 -29.78
C SER A 192 13.13 -7.48 -30.15
N VAL A 193 12.81 -7.37 -31.44
CA VAL A 193 11.52 -7.75 -32.01
C VAL A 193 11.72 -9.06 -32.73
N VAL A 194 10.87 -10.03 -32.39
CA VAL A 194 10.80 -11.34 -33.08
C VAL A 194 9.96 -11.20 -34.33
#